data_beb322d0cea89fa3be27ea8570ccf30d
#
_entry.id   beb322d0cea89fa3be27ea8570ccf30d
#
_cell.length_a   1.000
_cell.length_b   1.000
_cell.length_c   1.000
_cell.angle_alpha   90.00
_cell.angle_beta   90.00
_cell.angle_gamma   90.00
#
_symmetry.space_group_name_H-M   'P 1'
#
loop_
_entity.id
_entity.type
_entity.pdbx_description
1 polymer ?
#
loop_
_entity_poly.entity_id
_entity_poly.type
_entity_poly.pdbx_seq_one_letter_code
_entity_poly.pdbx_strand_id
1 'polypeptide(L)'
;MLAVIGGVSLKRWYHGPEFFWRAHQSLRQARGDALCLHAEVFVRQGCYFSYTVWHDVEAMLTFAHSGPHRRVVRASTRLADINVFCQFPCIAVPSRVQALQVWEQRAQAAE
;
A
#
# COMPACT_ATOMS: atom_id res chain seq x y z
N MET A 1 15.11 -7.94 0.37
CA MET A 1 14.00 -7.02 0.72
C MET A 1 12.77 -7.32 -0.12
N LEU A 2 11.61 -7.00 0.40
CA LEU A 2 10.34 -7.19 -0.28
C LEU A 2 9.64 -5.83 -0.44
N ALA A 3 9.31 -5.45 -1.67
CA ALA A 3 8.54 -4.25 -1.97
C ALA A 3 7.07 -4.63 -2.19
N VAL A 4 6.17 -3.82 -1.64
CA VAL A 4 4.73 -3.99 -1.78
C VAL A 4 4.13 -2.68 -2.24
N ILE A 5 3.43 -2.71 -3.37
CA ILE A 5 2.71 -1.54 -3.87
C ILE A 5 1.28 -1.94 -4.24
N GLY A 6 0.33 -1.13 -3.80
CA GLY A 6 -1.07 -1.36 -4.10
C GLY A 6 -1.80 -0.08 -4.45
N GLY A 7 -2.75 -0.17 -5.37
CA GLY A 7 -3.59 0.95 -5.77
C GLY A 7 -5.05 0.69 -5.44
N VAL A 8 -5.73 1.71 -4.94
CA VAL A 8 -7.16 1.67 -4.64
C VAL A 8 -7.87 2.91 -5.17
N SER A 9 -9.09 2.72 -5.67
CA SER A 9 -9.99 3.80 -6.07
C SER A 9 -11.12 3.91 -5.06
N LEU A 10 -11.50 5.11 -4.65
CA LEU A 10 -12.61 5.30 -3.72
C LEU A 10 -13.93 5.02 -4.44
N LYS A 11 -14.85 4.34 -3.73
CA LYS A 11 -16.21 4.07 -4.23
C LYS A 11 -17.01 5.35 -4.39
N ARG A 12 -16.83 6.30 -3.46
CA ARG A 12 -17.47 7.60 -3.45
C ARG A 12 -16.47 8.67 -3.04
N TRP A 13 -16.55 9.85 -3.61
CA TRP A 13 -15.64 10.95 -3.30
C TRP A 13 -15.66 11.35 -1.81
N TYR A 14 -16.82 11.25 -1.17
CA TYR A 14 -16.96 11.64 0.25
C TYR A 14 -16.37 10.62 1.22
N HIS A 15 -15.89 9.46 0.73
CA HIS A 15 -15.11 8.53 1.55
C HIS A 15 -13.64 8.95 1.73
N GLY A 16 -13.21 9.98 1.00
CA GLY A 16 -11.84 10.46 1.03
C GLY A 16 -11.31 10.77 2.44
N PRO A 17 -11.99 11.60 3.24
CA PRO A 17 -11.49 11.94 4.58
C PRO A 17 -11.30 10.75 5.50
N GLU A 18 -12.24 9.81 5.54
CA GLU A 18 -12.09 8.61 6.37
C GLU A 18 -10.97 7.71 5.83
N PHE A 19 -10.90 7.52 4.53
CA PHE A 19 -9.85 6.70 3.91
C PHE A 19 -8.47 7.28 4.20
N PHE A 20 -8.28 8.58 4.03
CA PHE A 20 -7.01 9.26 4.30
C PHE A 20 -6.60 9.11 5.77
N TRP A 21 -7.55 9.30 6.69
CA TRP A 21 -7.27 9.17 8.11
C TRP A 21 -6.78 7.77 8.46
N ARG A 22 -7.47 6.74 7.95
CA ARG A 22 -7.09 5.33 8.18
C ARG A 22 -5.78 4.98 7.50
N ALA A 23 -5.56 5.46 6.29
CA ALA A 23 -4.31 5.24 5.55
C ALA A 23 -3.14 5.90 6.27
N HIS A 24 -3.33 7.09 6.83
CA HIS A 24 -2.30 7.77 7.62
C HIS A 24 -1.96 7.01 8.91
N GLN A 25 -2.93 6.44 9.59
CA GLN A 25 -2.66 5.62 10.77
C GLN A 25 -1.84 4.38 10.40
N SER A 26 -2.18 3.73 9.30
CA SER A 26 -1.42 2.60 8.78
C SER A 26 0.01 2.99 8.40
N LEU A 27 0.18 4.15 7.76
CA LEU A 27 1.48 4.68 7.38
C LEU A 27 2.35 4.94 8.61
N ARG A 28 1.79 5.53 9.66
CA ARG A 28 2.50 5.78 10.92
C ARG A 28 2.92 4.47 11.57
N GLN A 29 2.07 3.46 11.54
CA GLN A 29 2.41 2.13 12.03
C GLN A 29 3.61 1.55 11.26
N ALA A 30 3.60 1.63 9.94
CA ALA A 30 4.69 1.14 9.11
C ALA A 30 5.99 1.87 9.40
N ARG A 31 5.95 3.19 9.47
CA ARG A 31 7.13 4.02 9.74
C ARG A 31 7.71 3.80 11.13
N GLY A 32 6.91 3.34 12.08
CA GLY A 32 7.35 2.97 13.41
C GLY A 32 7.95 1.58 13.52
N ASP A 33 7.88 0.78 12.47
CA ASP A 33 8.39 -0.59 12.46
C ASP A 33 9.86 -0.60 12.01
N ALA A 34 10.74 -1.16 12.86
CA ALA A 34 12.18 -1.21 12.58
C ALA A 34 12.53 -2.04 11.34
N LEU A 35 11.66 -2.94 10.93
CA LEU A 35 11.86 -3.80 9.75
C LEU A 35 11.22 -3.23 8.47
N CYS A 36 10.62 -2.06 8.57
CA CYS A 36 10.12 -1.31 7.42
C CYS A 36 11.20 -0.35 6.93
N LEU A 37 11.64 -0.54 5.70
CA LEU A 37 12.74 0.23 5.12
C LEU A 37 12.27 1.49 4.41
N HIS A 38 11.01 1.49 3.96
CA HIS A 38 10.40 2.63 3.28
C HIS A 38 8.88 2.51 3.35
N ALA A 39 8.19 3.63 3.55
CA ALA A 39 6.73 3.66 3.55
C ALA A 39 6.24 5.01 3.07
N GLU A 40 5.35 5.00 2.10
CA GLU A 40 4.69 6.22 1.61
C GLU A 40 3.30 5.93 1.09
N VAL A 41 2.47 6.99 1.07
CA VAL A 41 1.14 6.98 0.46
C VAL A 41 1.07 8.19 -0.47
N PHE A 42 0.56 7.99 -1.67
CA PHE A 42 0.45 9.06 -2.66
C PHE A 42 -0.76 8.85 -3.56
N VAL A 43 -1.13 9.90 -4.28
CA VAL A 43 -2.25 9.90 -5.21
C VAL A 43 -1.73 10.10 -6.62
N ARG A 44 -2.23 9.33 -7.58
CA ARG A 44 -1.91 9.48 -8.98
C ARG A 44 -3.14 9.13 -9.82
N GLN A 45 -3.57 10.05 -10.68
CA GLN A 45 -4.69 9.83 -11.60
C GLN A 45 -5.95 9.33 -10.90
N GLY A 46 -6.29 9.93 -9.76
CA GLY A 46 -7.49 9.58 -8.99
C GLY A 46 -7.40 8.28 -8.21
N CYS A 47 -6.25 7.62 -8.23
CA CYS A 47 -6.00 6.38 -7.52
C CYS A 47 -5.08 6.63 -6.33
N TYR A 48 -5.39 6.01 -5.19
CA TYR A 48 -4.57 6.09 -3.99
C TYR A 48 -3.62 4.92 -3.95
N PHE A 49 -2.33 5.21 -3.80
CA PHE A 49 -1.29 4.18 -3.74
C PHE A 49 -0.67 4.11 -2.36
N SER A 50 -0.41 2.90 -1.90
CA SER A 50 0.46 2.64 -0.76
C SER A 50 1.69 1.86 -1.25
N TYR A 51 2.87 2.30 -0.82
CA TYR A 51 4.13 1.69 -1.22
C TYR A 51 5.01 1.50 0.01
N THR A 52 5.35 0.25 0.30
CA THR A 52 6.19 -0.10 1.45
C THR A 52 7.28 -1.07 1.01
N VAL A 53 8.42 -1.00 1.69
CA VAL A 53 9.53 -1.94 1.50
C VAL A 53 9.90 -2.53 2.86
N TRP A 54 10.00 -3.85 2.93
CA TRP A 54 10.20 -4.60 4.16
C TRP A 54 11.49 -5.40 4.10
N HIS A 55 12.08 -5.62 5.27
CA HIS A 55 13.29 -6.43 5.39
C HIS A 55 13.06 -7.83 4.82
N ASP A 56 11.92 -8.46 5.14
CA ASP A 56 11.55 -9.79 4.68
C ASP A 56 10.02 -9.98 4.65
N VAL A 57 9.59 -11.15 4.19
CA VAL A 57 8.17 -11.51 4.10
C VAL A 57 7.51 -11.55 5.48
N GLU A 58 8.20 -12.08 6.49
CA GLU A 58 7.63 -12.20 7.84
C GLU A 58 7.29 -10.83 8.44
N ALA A 59 8.19 -9.86 8.26
CA ALA A 59 7.96 -8.49 8.72
C ALA A 59 6.72 -7.89 8.06
N MET A 60 6.58 -8.08 6.76
CA MET A 60 5.43 -7.60 6.00
C MET A 60 4.13 -8.25 6.47
N LEU A 61 4.12 -9.57 6.68
CA LEU A 61 2.92 -10.29 7.12
C LEU A 61 2.50 -9.88 8.54
N THR A 62 3.47 -9.70 9.44
CA THR A 62 3.19 -9.23 10.79
C THR A 62 2.51 -7.86 10.77
N PHE A 63 3.02 -6.94 9.95
CA PHE A 63 2.40 -5.62 9.76
C PHE A 63 0.99 -5.75 9.18
N ALA A 64 0.82 -6.55 8.14
CA ALA A 64 -0.44 -6.68 7.41
C ALA A 64 -1.59 -7.17 8.32
N HIS A 65 -1.27 -7.98 9.33
CA HIS A 65 -2.27 -8.58 10.22
C HIS A 65 -2.46 -7.83 11.53
N SER A 66 -1.87 -6.66 11.71
CA SER A 66 -1.91 -5.96 13.00
C SER A 66 -2.39 -4.52 12.90
N GLY A 67 -3.02 -4.06 13.99
CA GLY A 67 -3.31 -2.67 14.32
C GLY A 67 -4.02 -1.85 13.25
N PRO A 68 -3.57 -0.61 13.03
CA PRO A 68 -4.20 0.32 12.09
C PRO A 68 -4.25 -0.20 10.65
N HIS A 69 -3.23 -0.94 10.18
CA HIS A 69 -3.26 -1.52 8.83
C HIS A 69 -4.43 -2.50 8.67
N ARG A 70 -4.66 -3.36 9.66
CA ARG A 70 -5.78 -4.30 9.63
C ARG A 70 -7.12 -3.57 9.57
N ARG A 71 -7.24 -2.45 10.28
CA ARG A 71 -8.45 -1.61 10.27
C ARG A 71 -8.69 -0.98 8.90
N VAL A 72 -7.65 -0.49 8.25
CA VAL A 72 -7.81 0.10 6.90
C VAL A 72 -8.19 -0.96 5.88
N VAL A 73 -7.64 -2.16 5.98
CA VAL A 73 -8.02 -3.27 5.10
C VAL A 73 -9.51 -3.61 5.26
N ARG A 74 -10.00 -3.69 6.50
CA ARG A 74 -11.43 -3.95 6.75
C ARG A 74 -12.32 -2.82 6.23
N ALA A 75 -11.91 -1.58 6.41
CA ALA A 75 -12.65 -0.43 5.93
C ALA A 75 -12.62 -0.31 4.40
N SER A 76 -11.57 -0.78 3.75
CA SER A 76 -11.38 -0.67 2.29
C SER A 76 -12.51 -1.33 1.51
N THR A 77 -13.07 -2.43 2.00
CA THR A 77 -14.19 -3.10 1.31
C THR A 77 -15.42 -2.20 1.24
N ARG A 78 -15.60 -1.30 2.18
CA ARG A 78 -16.71 -0.34 2.23
C ARG A 78 -16.38 0.96 1.50
N LEU A 79 -15.13 1.42 1.61
CA LEU A 79 -14.73 2.76 1.19
C LEU A 79 -14.16 2.81 -0.23
N ALA A 80 -13.57 1.71 -0.71
CA ALA A 80 -12.78 1.73 -1.93
C ALA A 80 -12.88 0.41 -2.69
N ASP A 81 -12.61 0.49 -3.98
CA ASP A 81 -12.36 -0.67 -4.81
C ASP A 81 -10.85 -0.91 -4.85
N ILE A 82 -10.44 -2.14 -4.51
CA ILE A 82 -9.02 -2.52 -4.55
C ILE A 82 -8.69 -2.92 -5.99
N ASN A 83 -7.80 -2.16 -6.63
CA ASN A 83 -7.42 -2.43 -8.01
C ASN A 83 -6.45 -3.61 -8.09
N VAL A 84 -5.19 -3.36 -7.71
CA VAL A 84 -4.15 -4.39 -7.75
C VAL A 84 -3.17 -4.15 -6.62
N PHE A 85 -2.81 -5.23 -5.91
CA PHE A 85 -1.67 -5.25 -4.98
C PHE A 85 -0.61 -6.18 -5.53
N CYS A 86 0.63 -5.76 -5.55
CA CYS A 86 1.73 -6.60 -5.99
C CYS A 86 2.91 -6.55 -5.01
N GLN A 87 3.61 -7.67 -4.95
CA GLN A 87 4.82 -7.85 -4.15
C GLN A 87 5.94 -8.29 -5.06
N PHE A 88 7.13 -7.75 -4.85
CA PHE A 88 8.29 -8.19 -5.63
C PHE A 88 9.57 -8.07 -4.80
N PRO A 89 10.51 -9.00 -5.00
CA PRO A 89 11.80 -8.93 -4.32
C PRO A 89 12.66 -7.80 -4.89
N CYS A 90 13.49 -7.21 -4.04
CA CYS A 90 14.44 -6.18 -4.44
C CYS A 90 15.70 -6.24 -3.58
N ILE A 91 16.81 -5.76 -4.12
CA ILE A 91 18.10 -5.71 -3.41
C ILE A 91 18.39 -4.32 -2.88
N ALA A 92 17.69 -3.32 -3.37
CA ALA A 92 17.74 -1.94 -2.88
C ALA A 92 16.33 -1.39 -2.93
N VAL A 93 16.04 -0.33 -2.16
CA VAL A 93 14.73 0.30 -2.14
C VAL A 93 14.43 0.91 -3.51
N PRO A 94 13.42 0.41 -4.26
CA PRO A 94 13.05 1.00 -5.54
C PRO A 94 12.50 2.41 -5.36
N SER A 95 12.71 3.26 -6.37
CA SER A 95 12.05 4.57 -6.40
C SER A 95 10.55 4.39 -6.60
N ARG A 96 9.78 5.45 -6.30
CA ARG A 96 8.35 5.46 -6.56
C ARG A 96 8.04 5.13 -8.02
N VAL A 97 8.80 5.71 -8.95
CA VAL A 97 8.60 5.47 -10.38
C VAL A 97 8.82 4.01 -10.75
N GLN A 98 9.88 3.40 -10.22
CA GLN A 98 10.16 1.99 -10.47
C GLN A 98 9.06 1.07 -9.91
N ALA A 99 8.59 1.36 -8.70
CA ALA A 99 7.50 0.60 -8.09
C ALA A 99 6.21 0.74 -8.88
N LEU A 100 5.89 1.94 -9.35
CA LEU A 100 4.72 2.19 -10.19
C LEU A 100 4.80 1.44 -11.52
N GLN A 101 5.97 1.35 -12.13
CA GLN A 101 6.16 0.60 -13.37
C GLN A 101 5.84 -0.89 -13.18
N VAL A 102 6.30 -1.48 -12.09
CA VAL A 102 5.96 -2.87 -11.75
C VAL A 102 4.45 -3.03 -11.56
N TRP A 103 3.84 -2.10 -10.82
CA TRP A 103 2.40 -2.13 -10.58
C TRP A 103 1.61 -2.02 -11.89
N GLU A 104 1.99 -1.11 -12.77
CA GLU A 104 1.31 -0.91 -14.07
C GLU A 104 1.39 -2.18 -14.93
N GLN A 105 2.55 -2.82 -14.99
CA GLN A 105 2.71 -4.06 -15.75
C GLN A 105 1.81 -5.17 -15.23
N ARG A 106 1.71 -5.32 -13.91
CA ARG A 106 0.86 -6.33 -13.30
C ARG A 106 -0.62 -6.02 -13.43
N ALA A 107 -0.98 -4.74 -13.34
CA ALA A 107 -2.37 -4.31 -13.54
C ALA A 107 -2.83 -4.59 -14.98
N GLN A 108 -1.98 -4.34 -15.97
CA GLN A 108 -2.26 -4.67 -17.37
C GLN A 108 -2.39 -6.19 -17.59
N ALA A 109 -1.53 -6.97 -16.95
CA ALA A 109 -1.59 -8.42 -17.07
C ALA A 109 -2.85 -9.03 -16.43
N ALA A 110 -3.44 -8.34 -15.45
CA ALA A 110 -4.66 -8.77 -14.77
C ALA A 110 -5.94 -8.46 -15.57
N GLU A 111 -5.84 -7.56 -16.55
CA GLU A 111 -6.95 -7.25 -17.46
C GLU A 111 -7.05 -8.33 -18.53
#